data_0b8b63f0e55349a03e5616eab84bca5c
#
_entry.id   0b8b63f0e55349a03e5616eab84bca5c
#
_cell.length_a   1.000
_cell.length_b   1.000
_cell.length_c   1.000
_cell.angle_alpha   90.00
_cell.angle_beta   90.00
_cell.angle_gamma   90.00
#
_symmetry.space_group_name_H-M   'P 1'
#
loop_
_entity.id
_entity.type
_entity.pdbx_description
1 polymer ?
#
loop_
_entity_poly.entity_id
_entity_poly.type
_entity_poly.pdbx_seq_one_letter_code
_entity_poly.pdbx_strand_id
1 'polypeptide(L)'
;MGVSEQTETVRTSAGERDASPRWRVPLVAIAVVVPLYILWAGRLATGGGDLAAQLAWAGFMERHPASAYNLSWYGGTHTANYSLLTPPLMAVFGVRAVSVSAGLGGAWVLACLFVRSGVPRPVWPAVVGALALWCNVASGRTTFALGVAIGLLAVLYVRRSAVAAACAALATMASPVAGLFLLVAGAAYLLDRQWRKGAALALPPFVVVAAVTLLFPFQGEQPMATGKLWLPLVVSAAVAVAAPREWPVVRYGAGVYGAGVVLTYLIASPIGTNVERLVGLVGPPVLLAAVLASGIRGLDKLGGLDRLRGLIDLGGLLRAVLAIALVMNTYWLINKTEDDLVVSNDVPAWAAQTDGVVRALQRLGADRTRVEVVPARNHREATVLAPHINMARGWNRQLDVERGRLFYDGSLTEATYRQWLDRWAVGFVVLHHGRPDGPAEGEAAIVRSGPGWLERVWQDEGWTVYRVRDAVPLAAAPATVVRGDDAELVVRMPAAGSVTVRVAYSPWLRAEGACLRQVGEWTRLTVARAGEYRLESPYRLPRSADPGC
;
A
#
# COMPACT_ATOMS: atom_id res chain seq x y z
N MET A 1 -71.98 -31.39 -42.04
CA MET A 1 -71.18 -32.03 -41.01
C MET A 1 -69.92 -31.18 -40.89
N GLY A 2 -69.92 -30.27 -39.95
CA GLY A 2 -68.77 -29.39 -39.67
C GLY A 2 -68.00 -29.91 -38.48
N VAL A 3 -66.71 -30.06 -38.64
CA VAL A 3 -65.78 -30.33 -37.55
C VAL A 3 -65.11 -29.03 -37.21
N SER A 4 -65.38 -28.53 -35.99
CA SER A 4 -64.81 -27.34 -35.40
C SER A 4 -63.46 -27.74 -34.77
N GLU A 5 -62.35 -27.26 -35.33
CA GLU A 5 -61.02 -27.36 -34.73
C GLU A 5 -60.83 -26.22 -33.68
N GLN A 6 -60.83 -26.55 -32.40
CA GLN A 6 -60.48 -25.66 -31.34
C GLN A 6 -58.94 -25.63 -31.21
N THR A 7 -58.34 -24.53 -31.63
CA THR A 7 -56.92 -24.24 -31.44
C THR A 7 -56.73 -23.71 -30.02
N GLU A 8 -56.26 -24.56 -29.12
CA GLU A 8 -55.89 -24.23 -27.75
C GLU A 8 -54.55 -23.46 -27.74
N THR A 9 -54.61 -22.14 -27.58
CA THR A 9 -53.43 -21.30 -27.43
C THR A 9 -52.84 -21.50 -26.05
N VAL A 10 -51.79 -22.33 -25.97
CA VAL A 10 -50.92 -22.43 -24.77
C VAL A 10 -50.21 -21.09 -24.61
N ARG A 11 -50.71 -20.26 -23.70
CA ARG A 11 -49.98 -19.10 -23.15
C ARG A 11 -48.84 -19.60 -22.29
N THR A 12 -47.67 -19.69 -22.86
CA THR A 12 -46.42 -19.79 -22.09
C THR A 12 -46.24 -18.48 -21.30
N SER A 13 -46.52 -18.53 -20.03
CA SER A 13 -46.12 -17.49 -19.08
C SER A 13 -44.60 -17.45 -18.98
N ALA A 14 -43.95 -16.78 -19.92
CA ALA A 14 -42.58 -16.36 -19.79
C ALA A 14 -42.55 -15.38 -18.62
N GLY A 15 -41.97 -15.82 -17.48
CA GLY A 15 -41.80 -14.98 -16.31
C GLY A 15 -41.17 -13.65 -16.67
N GLU A 16 -41.87 -12.56 -16.40
CA GLU A 16 -41.37 -11.21 -16.48
C GLU A 16 -40.06 -11.13 -15.72
N ARG A 17 -38.94 -11.21 -16.44
CA ARG A 17 -37.64 -10.81 -15.89
C ARG A 17 -37.76 -9.31 -15.64
N ASP A 18 -37.82 -8.97 -14.39
CA ASP A 18 -37.79 -7.60 -13.89
C ASP A 18 -36.64 -6.84 -14.59
N ALA A 19 -37.03 -6.09 -15.65
CA ALA A 19 -36.12 -5.34 -16.51
C ALA A 19 -35.73 -4.02 -15.82
N SER A 20 -35.39 -4.10 -14.53
CA SER A 20 -34.86 -2.92 -13.84
C SER A 20 -33.57 -2.47 -14.55
N PRO A 21 -33.45 -1.17 -14.88
CA PRO A 21 -32.32 -0.68 -15.66
C PRO A 21 -30.99 -1.04 -14.97
N ARG A 22 -30.08 -1.65 -15.72
CA ARG A 22 -28.78 -2.19 -15.22
C ARG A 22 -27.92 -1.17 -14.48
N TRP A 23 -28.16 0.14 -14.68
CA TRP A 23 -27.47 1.23 -14.01
C TRP A 23 -27.98 1.51 -12.56
N ARG A 24 -29.14 0.97 -12.17
CA ARG A 24 -29.66 1.14 -10.79
C ARG A 24 -28.74 0.54 -9.73
N VAL A 25 -28.13 -0.62 -10.00
CA VAL A 25 -27.25 -1.30 -9.04
C VAL A 25 -26.02 -0.45 -8.69
N PRO A 26 -25.23 0.04 -9.67
CA PRO A 26 -24.15 0.96 -9.39
C PRO A 26 -24.58 2.23 -8.66
N LEU A 27 -25.72 2.84 -9.04
CA LEU A 27 -26.23 4.03 -8.36
C LEU A 27 -26.56 3.80 -6.88
N VAL A 28 -27.22 2.67 -6.58
CA VAL A 28 -27.52 2.31 -5.17
C VAL A 28 -26.23 2.11 -4.38
N ALA A 29 -25.26 1.38 -4.94
CA ALA A 29 -23.96 1.18 -4.28
C ALA A 29 -23.25 2.50 -3.98
N ILE A 30 -23.22 3.43 -4.94
CA ILE A 30 -22.66 4.77 -4.78
C ILE A 30 -23.45 5.59 -3.75
N ALA A 31 -24.78 5.62 -3.84
CA ALA A 31 -25.62 6.40 -2.93
C ALA A 31 -25.40 6.02 -1.45
N VAL A 32 -25.15 4.73 -1.18
CA VAL A 32 -24.86 4.25 0.18
C VAL A 32 -23.52 4.76 0.70
N VAL A 33 -22.47 4.82 -0.15
CA VAL A 33 -21.11 5.14 0.32
C VAL A 33 -20.73 6.61 0.18
N VAL A 34 -21.43 7.41 -0.64
CA VAL A 34 -21.15 8.85 -0.79
C VAL A 34 -21.14 9.60 0.56
N PRO A 35 -22.11 9.44 1.46
CA PRO A 35 -22.09 10.10 2.76
C PRO A 35 -20.84 9.71 3.58
N LEU A 36 -20.43 8.45 3.49
CA LEU A 36 -19.24 7.94 4.19
C LEU A 36 -17.95 8.54 3.62
N TYR A 37 -17.86 8.75 2.30
CA TYR A 37 -16.71 9.43 1.67
C TYR A 37 -16.68 10.92 2.01
N ILE A 38 -17.84 11.58 2.09
CA ILE A 38 -17.94 12.99 2.55
C ILE A 38 -17.45 13.10 4.00
N LEU A 39 -17.91 12.20 4.88
CA LEU A 39 -17.46 12.14 6.27
C LEU A 39 -15.95 11.91 6.35
N TRP A 40 -15.44 10.93 5.59
CA TRP A 40 -14.00 10.63 5.58
C TRP A 40 -13.19 11.84 5.11
N ALA A 41 -13.50 12.43 3.97
CA ALA A 41 -12.77 13.57 3.43
C ALA A 41 -12.83 14.82 4.32
N GLY A 42 -13.97 15.05 4.99
CA GLY A 42 -14.19 16.23 5.83
C GLY A 42 -13.70 16.11 7.26
N ARG A 43 -13.68 14.87 7.83
CA ARG A 43 -13.43 14.67 9.27
C ARG A 43 -12.41 13.60 9.59
N LEU A 44 -12.36 12.47 8.86
CA LEU A 44 -11.54 11.33 9.22
C LEU A 44 -10.16 11.32 8.53
N ALA A 45 -10.01 11.99 7.39
CA ALA A 45 -8.73 12.10 6.67
C ALA A 45 -7.79 13.12 7.33
N THR A 46 -7.42 12.86 8.58
CA THR A 46 -6.62 13.78 9.41
C THR A 46 -5.10 13.64 9.21
N GLY A 47 -4.64 12.64 8.47
CA GLY A 47 -3.25 12.48 8.06
C GLY A 47 -2.41 11.52 8.91
N GLY A 48 -3.03 10.73 9.79
CA GLY A 48 -2.33 9.70 10.56
C GLY A 48 -2.41 8.30 9.92
N GLY A 49 -1.69 7.34 10.49
CA GLY A 49 -1.65 5.95 10.05
C GLY A 49 -1.07 5.78 8.64
N ASP A 50 -1.64 4.87 7.85
CA ASP A 50 -1.20 4.65 6.46
C ASP A 50 -1.31 5.93 5.59
N LEU A 51 -2.22 6.86 5.93
CA LEU A 51 -2.40 8.11 5.21
C LEU A 51 -1.17 9.03 5.33
N ALA A 52 -0.39 8.92 6.40
CA ALA A 52 0.83 9.70 6.58
C ALA A 52 1.85 9.46 5.45
N ALA A 53 2.06 8.19 5.05
CA ALA A 53 2.94 7.88 3.92
C ALA A 53 2.43 8.48 2.60
N GLN A 54 1.11 8.47 2.38
CA GLN A 54 0.49 9.03 1.16
C GLN A 54 0.72 10.54 1.06
N LEU A 55 0.51 11.25 2.16
CA LEU A 55 0.72 12.69 2.25
C LEU A 55 2.20 13.04 2.08
N ALA A 56 3.09 12.29 2.72
CA ALA A 56 4.53 12.53 2.62
C ALA A 56 5.04 12.36 1.18
N TRP A 57 4.64 11.30 0.48
CA TRP A 57 5.02 11.07 -0.91
C TRP A 57 4.37 12.06 -1.88
N ALA A 58 3.11 12.43 -1.67
CA ALA A 58 2.46 13.48 -2.45
C ALA A 58 3.17 14.83 -2.26
N GLY A 59 3.49 15.20 -1.02
CA GLY A 59 4.23 16.42 -0.70
C GLY A 59 5.66 16.43 -1.27
N PHE A 60 6.36 15.28 -1.27
CA PHE A 60 7.66 15.17 -1.93
C PHE A 60 7.55 15.41 -3.44
N MET A 61 6.57 14.80 -4.10
CA MET A 61 6.35 15.00 -5.54
C MET A 61 5.89 16.43 -5.90
N GLU A 62 5.18 17.09 -5.00
CA GLU A 62 4.79 18.50 -5.17
C GLU A 62 6.01 19.42 -5.12
N ARG A 63 6.91 19.23 -4.15
CA ARG A 63 8.12 20.04 -4.00
C ARG A 63 9.20 19.70 -5.02
N HIS A 64 9.36 18.43 -5.36
CA HIS A 64 10.46 17.90 -6.17
C HIS A 64 9.98 16.96 -7.30
N PRO A 65 9.14 17.45 -8.25
CA PRO A 65 8.53 16.60 -9.29
C PRO A 65 9.54 15.97 -10.25
N ALA A 66 10.74 16.54 -10.35
CA ALA A 66 11.80 16.04 -11.22
C ALA A 66 12.75 15.05 -10.51
N SER A 67 12.61 14.81 -9.19
CA SER A 67 13.50 13.93 -8.45
C SER A 67 13.02 12.49 -8.45
N ALA A 68 13.85 11.57 -8.93
CA ALA A 68 13.58 10.14 -8.94
C ALA A 68 13.84 9.46 -7.57
N TYR A 69 14.57 10.14 -6.68
CA TYR A 69 15.10 9.58 -5.45
C TYR A 69 14.98 10.58 -4.30
N ASN A 70 14.32 10.21 -3.23
CA ASN A 70 14.32 10.95 -2.00
C ASN A 70 15.62 10.63 -1.24
N LEU A 71 16.48 11.61 -0.99
CA LEU A 71 17.79 11.46 -0.33
C LEU A 71 17.68 11.28 1.19
N SER A 72 16.53 11.71 1.78
CA SER A 72 16.16 11.46 3.17
C SER A 72 15.75 10.01 3.37
N TRP A 73 14.78 9.73 4.09
CA TRP A 73 14.15 8.44 4.39
C TRP A 73 15.04 7.21 4.15
N TYR A 74 15.48 6.60 5.27
CA TYR A 74 16.32 5.39 5.24
C TYR A 74 17.63 5.57 4.46
N GLY A 75 18.15 6.79 4.42
CA GLY A 75 19.38 7.11 3.70
C GLY A 75 19.24 7.27 2.20
N GLY A 76 18.04 7.16 1.70
CA GLY A 76 17.66 7.32 0.30
C GLY A 76 16.71 6.21 -0.17
N THR A 77 15.65 6.62 -0.89
CA THR A 77 14.65 5.69 -1.43
C THR A 77 14.00 6.24 -2.69
N HIS A 78 13.65 5.35 -3.63
CA HIS A 78 12.98 5.73 -4.87
C HIS A 78 11.48 5.90 -4.67
N THR A 79 10.92 7.00 -5.16
CA THR A 79 9.46 7.24 -5.19
C THR A 79 8.74 6.12 -5.96
N ALA A 80 9.35 5.65 -7.05
CA ALA A 80 8.84 4.58 -7.89
C ALA A 80 8.60 3.25 -7.16
N ASN A 81 9.37 2.95 -6.09
CA ASN A 81 9.19 1.76 -5.27
C ASN A 81 7.90 1.77 -4.46
N TYR A 82 7.39 2.95 -4.17
CA TYR A 82 6.10 3.12 -3.51
C TYR A 82 4.96 3.07 -4.53
N SER A 83 5.00 3.94 -5.54
CA SER A 83 4.07 3.99 -6.67
C SER A 83 4.60 4.94 -7.75
N LEU A 84 4.50 4.52 -9.01
CA LEU A 84 4.85 5.37 -10.16
C LEU A 84 3.78 6.42 -10.46
N LEU A 85 2.52 6.09 -10.26
CA LEU A 85 1.39 6.89 -10.75
C LEU A 85 0.71 7.70 -9.65
N THR A 86 0.57 7.14 -8.44
CA THR A 86 -0.31 7.73 -7.43
C THR A 86 0.25 9.00 -6.79
N PRO A 87 1.53 9.08 -6.36
CA PRO A 87 2.07 10.30 -5.76
C PRO A 87 2.00 11.53 -6.68
N PRO A 88 2.36 11.45 -7.98
CA PRO A 88 2.18 12.59 -8.89
C PRO A 88 0.72 13.03 -9.05
N LEU A 89 -0.21 12.08 -9.17
CA LEU A 89 -1.64 12.41 -9.25
C LEU A 89 -2.14 13.07 -7.96
N MET A 90 -1.69 12.59 -6.80
CA MET A 90 -2.04 13.16 -5.51
C MET A 90 -1.42 14.55 -5.29
N ALA A 91 -0.22 14.80 -5.80
CA ALA A 91 0.41 16.12 -5.78
C ALA A 91 -0.40 17.16 -6.57
N VAL A 92 -0.96 16.75 -7.74
CA VAL A 92 -1.73 17.66 -8.61
C VAL A 92 -3.17 17.86 -8.12
N PHE A 93 -3.86 16.77 -7.77
CA PHE A 93 -5.30 16.79 -7.47
C PHE A 93 -5.63 16.74 -5.97
N GLY A 94 -4.63 16.54 -5.13
CA GLY A 94 -4.78 16.34 -3.69
C GLY A 94 -5.14 14.89 -3.33
N VAL A 95 -4.59 14.45 -2.19
CA VAL A 95 -4.74 13.06 -1.69
C VAL A 95 -6.23 12.70 -1.47
N ARG A 96 -7.02 13.61 -0.88
CA ARG A 96 -8.45 13.37 -0.61
C ARG A 96 -9.27 13.18 -1.88
N ALA A 97 -9.07 14.04 -2.89
CA ALA A 97 -9.82 13.98 -4.14
C ALA A 97 -9.52 12.69 -4.93
N VAL A 98 -8.23 12.32 -5.05
CA VAL A 98 -7.83 11.06 -5.70
C VAL A 98 -8.40 9.85 -4.97
N SER A 99 -8.39 9.86 -3.63
CA SER A 99 -8.89 8.75 -2.81
C SER A 99 -10.40 8.55 -2.95
N VAL A 100 -11.17 9.64 -2.86
CA VAL A 100 -12.63 9.61 -3.01
C VAL A 100 -13.01 9.16 -4.43
N SER A 101 -12.36 9.72 -5.45
CA SER A 101 -12.61 9.36 -6.84
C SER A 101 -12.28 7.88 -7.12
N ALA A 102 -11.16 7.38 -6.59
CA ALA A 102 -10.78 5.98 -6.70
C ALA A 102 -11.79 5.06 -5.99
N GLY A 103 -12.22 5.41 -4.78
CA GLY A 103 -13.18 4.62 -4.02
C GLY A 103 -14.56 4.57 -4.67
N LEU A 104 -15.10 5.71 -5.09
CA LEU A 104 -16.40 5.79 -5.78
C LEU A 104 -16.34 5.12 -7.17
N GLY A 105 -15.28 5.37 -7.94
CA GLY A 105 -15.07 4.73 -9.23
C GLY A 105 -14.93 3.22 -9.10
N GLY A 106 -14.17 2.74 -8.12
CA GLY A 106 -14.05 1.32 -7.79
C GLY A 106 -15.38 0.67 -7.43
N ALA A 107 -16.20 1.34 -6.60
CA ALA A 107 -17.53 0.87 -6.21
C ALA A 107 -18.48 0.77 -7.41
N TRP A 108 -18.47 1.76 -8.29
CA TRP A 108 -19.23 1.73 -9.54
C TRP A 108 -18.83 0.54 -10.42
N VAL A 109 -17.53 0.38 -10.67
CA VAL A 109 -17.01 -0.69 -11.53
C VAL A 109 -17.30 -2.07 -10.95
N LEU A 110 -17.14 -2.24 -9.64
CA LEU A 110 -17.43 -3.50 -8.94
C LEU A 110 -18.93 -3.86 -9.05
N ALA A 111 -19.82 -2.89 -8.88
CA ALA A 111 -21.25 -3.08 -9.08
C ALA A 111 -21.59 -3.50 -10.52
N CYS A 112 -20.96 -2.85 -11.51
CA CYS A 112 -21.08 -3.25 -12.93
C CYS A 112 -20.59 -4.69 -13.16
N LEU A 113 -19.52 -5.13 -12.49
CA LEU A 113 -19.01 -6.50 -12.56
C LEU A 113 -20.05 -7.50 -12.04
N PHE A 114 -20.69 -7.27 -10.90
CA PHE A 114 -21.74 -8.16 -10.37
C PHE A 114 -22.94 -8.25 -11.30
N VAL A 115 -23.40 -7.12 -11.84
CA VAL A 115 -24.50 -7.10 -12.83
C VAL A 115 -24.12 -7.88 -14.09
N ARG A 116 -22.90 -7.66 -14.62
CA ARG A 116 -22.44 -8.31 -15.86
C ARG A 116 -22.17 -9.81 -15.68
N SER A 117 -21.80 -10.23 -14.48
CA SER A 117 -21.56 -11.63 -14.14
C SER A 117 -22.83 -12.42 -13.86
N GLY A 118 -24.02 -11.78 -13.92
CA GLY A 118 -25.30 -12.44 -13.69
C GLY A 118 -25.48 -12.96 -12.25
N VAL A 119 -24.82 -12.31 -11.27
CA VAL A 119 -24.96 -12.67 -9.87
C VAL A 119 -26.40 -12.41 -9.42
N PRO A 120 -27.07 -13.35 -8.72
CA PRO A 120 -28.42 -13.14 -8.21
C PRO A 120 -28.45 -11.98 -7.20
N ARG A 121 -29.50 -11.15 -7.30
CA ARG A 121 -29.68 -9.98 -6.41
C ARG A 121 -28.40 -9.12 -6.28
N PRO A 122 -27.82 -8.62 -7.40
CA PRO A 122 -26.49 -8.03 -7.44
C PRO A 122 -26.34 -6.75 -6.59
N VAL A 123 -27.45 -6.14 -6.15
CA VAL A 123 -27.44 -4.95 -5.29
C VAL A 123 -26.69 -5.22 -3.97
N TRP A 124 -26.97 -6.35 -3.33
CA TRP A 124 -26.40 -6.64 -2.00
C TRP A 124 -24.88 -6.84 -2.03
N PRO A 125 -24.29 -7.71 -2.89
CA PRO A 125 -22.84 -7.81 -2.99
C PRO A 125 -22.20 -6.53 -3.53
N ALA A 126 -22.89 -5.73 -4.36
CA ALA A 126 -22.38 -4.43 -4.79
C ALA A 126 -22.27 -3.43 -3.63
N VAL A 127 -23.28 -3.34 -2.78
CA VAL A 127 -23.26 -2.47 -1.59
C VAL A 127 -22.19 -2.93 -0.59
N VAL A 128 -22.10 -4.23 -0.29
CA VAL A 128 -21.05 -4.76 0.60
C VAL A 128 -19.66 -4.52 0.03
N GLY A 129 -19.48 -4.65 -1.28
CA GLY A 129 -18.22 -4.33 -1.95
C GLY A 129 -17.88 -2.84 -1.91
N ALA A 130 -18.87 -1.96 -2.08
CA ALA A 130 -18.68 -0.52 -1.95
C ALA A 130 -18.26 -0.13 -0.52
N LEU A 131 -18.87 -0.75 0.50
CA LEU A 131 -18.47 -0.57 1.90
C LEU A 131 -17.06 -1.10 2.17
N ALA A 132 -16.67 -2.27 1.62
CA ALA A 132 -15.32 -2.79 1.75
C ALA A 132 -14.27 -1.87 1.10
N LEU A 133 -14.59 -1.26 -0.05
CA LEU A 133 -13.75 -0.25 -0.70
C LEU A 133 -13.63 1.02 0.15
N TRP A 134 -14.73 1.45 0.79
CA TRP A 134 -14.69 2.56 1.73
C TRP A 134 -13.81 2.23 2.94
N CYS A 135 -13.93 1.05 3.56
CA CYS A 135 -13.09 0.61 4.66
C CYS A 135 -11.60 0.67 4.30
N ASN A 136 -11.23 0.27 3.07
CA ASN A 136 -9.85 0.38 2.61
C ASN A 136 -9.35 1.83 2.54
N VAL A 137 -10.18 2.77 2.05
CA VAL A 137 -9.83 4.20 1.99
C VAL A 137 -9.82 4.80 3.40
N ALA A 138 -10.78 4.43 4.25
CA ALA A 138 -10.85 4.87 5.64
C ALA A 138 -9.60 4.47 6.44
N SER A 139 -9.01 3.30 6.15
CA SER A 139 -7.72 2.86 6.69
C SER A 139 -6.50 3.59 6.10
N GLY A 140 -6.67 4.64 5.28
CA GLY A 140 -5.58 5.42 4.69
C GLY A 140 -4.86 4.76 3.49
N ARG A 141 -5.33 3.63 2.96
CA ARG A 141 -4.68 2.86 1.89
C ARG A 141 -5.05 3.37 0.49
N THR A 142 -4.84 4.65 0.28
CA THR A 142 -5.38 5.39 -0.88
C THR A 142 -4.65 5.08 -2.19
N THR A 143 -3.33 4.87 -2.15
CA THR A 143 -2.55 4.38 -3.31
C THR A 143 -3.09 3.03 -3.80
N PHE A 144 -3.36 2.12 -2.88
CA PHE A 144 -3.95 0.82 -3.21
C PHE A 144 -5.38 0.97 -3.75
N ALA A 145 -6.20 1.90 -3.22
CA ALA A 145 -7.55 2.16 -3.71
C ALA A 145 -7.56 2.55 -5.20
N LEU A 146 -6.64 3.42 -5.64
CA LEU A 146 -6.51 3.80 -7.05
C LEU A 146 -6.13 2.59 -7.92
N GLY A 147 -5.15 1.80 -7.47
CA GLY A 147 -4.74 0.58 -8.16
C GLY A 147 -5.89 -0.42 -8.30
N VAL A 148 -6.69 -0.60 -7.24
CA VAL A 148 -7.89 -1.47 -7.25
C VAL A 148 -8.95 -0.95 -8.20
N ALA A 149 -9.27 0.34 -8.21
CA ALA A 149 -10.26 0.91 -9.12
C ALA A 149 -9.91 0.65 -10.59
N ILE A 150 -8.64 0.86 -10.96
CA ILE A 150 -8.14 0.58 -12.31
C ILE A 150 -8.07 -0.94 -12.56
N GLY A 151 -7.69 -1.73 -11.56
CA GLY A 151 -7.66 -3.20 -11.65
C GLY A 151 -9.04 -3.81 -11.88
N LEU A 152 -10.07 -3.28 -11.24
CA LEU A 152 -11.46 -3.67 -11.49
C LEU A 152 -11.90 -3.34 -12.92
N LEU A 153 -11.43 -2.22 -13.51
CA LEU A 153 -11.63 -1.91 -14.93
C LEU A 153 -10.95 -2.97 -15.83
N ALA A 154 -9.74 -3.41 -15.49
CA ALA A 154 -9.06 -4.47 -16.23
C ALA A 154 -9.91 -5.76 -16.27
N VAL A 155 -10.49 -6.15 -15.13
CA VAL A 155 -11.38 -7.31 -15.03
C VAL A 155 -12.70 -7.07 -15.78
N LEU A 156 -13.30 -5.88 -15.68
CA LEU A 156 -14.54 -5.53 -16.39
C LEU A 156 -14.37 -5.64 -17.92
N TYR A 157 -13.22 -5.20 -18.41
CA TYR A 157 -12.89 -5.21 -19.85
C TYR A 157 -12.07 -6.44 -20.29
N VAL A 158 -12.02 -7.51 -19.47
CA VAL A 158 -11.19 -8.70 -19.74
C VAL A 158 -11.42 -9.36 -21.11
N ARG A 159 -12.61 -9.19 -21.71
CA ARG A 159 -12.91 -9.64 -23.08
C ARG A 159 -12.21 -8.81 -24.16
N ARG A 160 -11.76 -7.58 -23.83
CA ARG A 160 -10.99 -6.67 -24.70
C ARG A 160 -9.54 -6.68 -24.22
N SER A 161 -8.78 -7.70 -24.65
CA SER A 161 -7.45 -7.99 -24.09
C SER A 161 -6.50 -6.80 -24.06
N ALA A 162 -6.50 -5.94 -25.08
CA ALA A 162 -5.65 -4.74 -25.11
C ALA A 162 -6.03 -3.72 -24.01
N VAL A 163 -7.34 -3.46 -23.83
CA VAL A 163 -7.83 -2.55 -22.78
C VAL A 163 -7.56 -3.14 -21.40
N ALA A 164 -7.81 -4.44 -21.21
CA ALA A 164 -7.52 -5.13 -19.97
C ALA A 164 -6.03 -5.07 -19.61
N ALA A 165 -5.14 -5.31 -20.59
CA ALA A 165 -3.70 -5.25 -20.42
C ALA A 165 -3.22 -3.83 -20.06
N ALA A 166 -3.72 -2.80 -20.75
CA ALA A 166 -3.41 -1.41 -20.42
C ALA A 166 -3.86 -1.03 -19.01
N CYS A 167 -5.11 -1.38 -18.64
CA CYS A 167 -5.60 -1.16 -17.28
C CYS A 167 -4.80 -1.96 -16.24
N ALA A 168 -4.38 -3.20 -16.54
CA ALA A 168 -3.58 -4.00 -15.62
C ALA A 168 -2.19 -3.38 -15.39
N ALA A 169 -1.54 -2.86 -16.44
CA ALA A 169 -0.30 -2.12 -16.31
C ALA A 169 -0.48 -0.86 -15.45
N LEU A 170 -1.49 -0.02 -15.75
CA LEU A 170 -1.77 1.21 -15.00
C LEU A 170 -2.14 0.92 -13.53
N ALA A 171 -2.91 -0.14 -13.27
CA ALA A 171 -3.23 -0.57 -11.90
C ALA A 171 -1.97 -0.92 -11.11
N THR A 172 -1.01 -1.60 -11.75
CA THR A 172 0.27 -1.99 -11.15
C THR A 172 1.17 -0.78 -10.93
N MET A 173 1.21 0.16 -11.87
CA MET A 173 1.91 1.45 -11.73
C MET A 173 1.31 2.31 -10.60
N ALA A 174 0.00 2.24 -10.40
CA ALA A 174 -0.67 2.90 -9.28
C ALA A 174 -0.39 2.19 -7.94
N SER A 175 -0.40 0.85 -7.93
CA SER A 175 -0.07 0.04 -6.76
C SER A 175 0.44 -1.35 -7.14
N PRO A 176 1.69 -1.71 -6.83
CA PRO A 176 2.22 -3.06 -7.05
C PRO A 176 1.36 -4.16 -6.40
N VAL A 177 0.75 -3.88 -5.24
CA VAL A 177 -0.15 -4.81 -4.54
C VAL A 177 -1.44 -5.07 -5.35
N ALA A 178 -1.99 -4.06 -6.02
CA ALA A 178 -3.11 -4.25 -6.94
C ALA A 178 -2.70 -5.11 -8.16
N GLY A 179 -1.48 -4.92 -8.67
CA GLY A 179 -0.89 -5.76 -9.71
C GLY A 179 -0.76 -7.22 -9.28
N LEU A 180 -0.32 -7.48 -8.03
CA LEU A 180 -0.26 -8.83 -7.47
C LEU A 180 -1.64 -9.53 -7.51
N PHE A 181 -2.71 -8.82 -7.19
CA PHE A 181 -4.06 -9.38 -7.22
C PHE A 181 -4.58 -9.61 -8.65
N LEU A 182 -4.09 -8.82 -9.60
CA LEU A 182 -4.34 -9.10 -11.02
C LEU A 182 -3.58 -10.34 -11.51
N LEU A 183 -2.39 -10.63 -10.97
CA LEU A 183 -1.69 -11.91 -11.22
C LEU A 183 -2.52 -13.09 -10.73
N VAL A 184 -3.13 -13.00 -9.54
CA VAL A 184 -4.04 -14.03 -9.02
C VAL A 184 -5.24 -14.24 -9.95
N ALA A 185 -5.90 -13.15 -10.38
CA ALA A 185 -7.01 -13.20 -11.31
C ALA A 185 -6.58 -13.77 -12.68
N GLY A 186 -5.44 -13.34 -13.20
CA GLY A 186 -4.86 -13.84 -14.44
C GLY A 186 -4.55 -15.34 -14.37
N ALA A 187 -3.92 -15.81 -13.30
CA ALA A 187 -3.65 -17.22 -13.07
C ALA A 187 -4.96 -18.05 -13.00
N ALA A 188 -6.01 -17.52 -12.39
CA ALA A 188 -7.32 -18.17 -12.39
C ALA A 188 -7.90 -18.37 -13.78
N TYR A 189 -7.80 -17.35 -14.66
CA TYR A 189 -8.21 -17.47 -16.06
C TYR A 189 -7.32 -18.44 -16.84
N LEU A 190 -6.01 -18.51 -16.55
CA LEU A 190 -5.11 -19.49 -17.18
C LEU A 190 -5.47 -20.91 -16.79
N LEU A 191 -5.79 -21.18 -15.52
CA LEU A 191 -6.27 -22.49 -15.04
C LEU A 191 -7.59 -22.87 -15.67
N ASP A 192 -8.47 -21.92 -15.95
CA ASP A 192 -9.72 -22.11 -16.69
C ASP A 192 -9.51 -22.16 -18.22
N ARG A 193 -8.26 -22.29 -18.68
CA ARG A 193 -7.86 -22.37 -20.11
C ARG A 193 -8.26 -21.16 -20.96
N GLN A 194 -8.55 -20.02 -20.35
CA GLN A 194 -8.86 -18.76 -21.03
C GLN A 194 -7.59 -17.91 -21.24
N TRP A 195 -6.63 -18.44 -22.01
CA TRP A 195 -5.26 -17.96 -22.14
C TRP A 195 -5.13 -16.46 -22.46
N ARG A 196 -5.94 -15.95 -23.41
CA ARG A 196 -5.91 -14.53 -23.79
C ARG A 196 -6.28 -13.61 -22.63
N LYS A 197 -7.29 -13.99 -21.84
CA LYS A 197 -7.74 -13.21 -20.68
C LYS A 197 -6.73 -13.29 -19.54
N GLY A 198 -6.23 -14.50 -19.30
CA GLY A 198 -5.20 -14.72 -18.28
C GLY A 198 -3.93 -13.94 -18.57
N ALA A 199 -3.42 -14.01 -19.81
CA ALA A 199 -2.25 -13.26 -20.23
C ALA A 199 -2.45 -11.73 -20.13
N ALA A 200 -3.62 -11.23 -20.53
CA ALA A 200 -3.93 -9.79 -20.46
C ALA A 200 -3.94 -9.24 -19.03
N LEU A 201 -4.29 -10.07 -18.04
CA LEU A 201 -4.28 -9.66 -16.62
C LEU A 201 -2.95 -9.94 -15.92
N ALA A 202 -2.19 -10.98 -16.32
CA ALA A 202 -0.98 -11.39 -15.61
C ALA A 202 0.32 -10.80 -16.18
N LEU A 203 0.45 -10.75 -17.51
CA LEU A 203 1.70 -10.33 -18.14
C LEU A 203 2.06 -8.86 -17.88
N PRO A 204 1.13 -7.88 -18.02
CA PRO A 204 1.46 -6.48 -17.76
C PRO A 204 1.90 -6.20 -16.32
N PRO A 205 1.23 -6.69 -15.25
CA PRO A 205 1.74 -6.56 -13.89
C PRO A 205 3.15 -7.12 -13.71
N PHE A 206 3.42 -8.30 -14.26
CA PHE A 206 4.74 -8.91 -14.19
C PHE A 206 5.80 -8.03 -14.85
N VAL A 207 5.53 -7.53 -16.06
CA VAL A 207 6.46 -6.65 -16.80
C VAL A 207 6.70 -5.34 -16.04
N VAL A 208 5.64 -4.70 -15.51
CA VAL A 208 5.77 -3.44 -14.75
C VAL A 208 6.61 -3.67 -13.48
N VAL A 209 6.32 -4.72 -12.70
CA VAL A 209 7.10 -5.02 -11.48
C VAL A 209 8.56 -5.33 -11.84
N ALA A 210 8.81 -6.16 -12.86
CA ALA A 210 10.16 -6.47 -13.31
C ALA A 210 10.93 -5.20 -13.74
N ALA A 211 10.31 -4.34 -14.54
CA ALA A 211 10.91 -3.08 -14.98
C ALA A 211 11.20 -2.14 -13.79
N VAL A 212 10.26 -1.99 -12.85
CA VAL A 212 10.47 -1.17 -11.65
C VAL A 212 11.60 -1.74 -10.80
N THR A 213 11.65 -3.05 -10.58
CA THR A 213 12.71 -3.68 -9.78
C THR A 213 14.10 -3.51 -10.41
N LEU A 214 14.19 -3.58 -11.75
CA LEU A 214 15.45 -3.38 -12.46
C LEU A 214 15.91 -1.92 -12.48
N LEU A 215 14.97 -0.97 -12.68
CA LEU A 215 15.29 0.44 -12.77
C LEU A 215 15.46 1.10 -11.41
N PHE A 216 14.71 0.64 -10.41
CA PHE A 216 14.66 1.20 -9.06
C PHE A 216 14.81 0.05 -8.03
N PRO A 217 16.03 -0.46 -7.81
CA PRO A 217 16.25 -1.56 -6.88
C PRO A 217 15.67 -1.31 -5.50
N PHE A 218 14.97 -2.30 -4.93
CA PHE A 218 14.32 -2.25 -3.64
C PHE A 218 14.64 -3.48 -2.81
N GLN A 219 15.06 -3.29 -1.57
CA GLN A 219 15.52 -4.35 -0.66
C GLN A 219 14.61 -4.50 0.58
N GLY A 220 13.44 -3.88 0.58
CA GLY A 220 12.54 -3.92 1.74
C GLY A 220 11.87 -5.28 1.95
N GLU A 221 11.66 -5.66 3.22
CA GLU A 221 10.99 -6.88 3.64
C GLU A 221 9.78 -6.56 4.53
N GLN A 222 8.65 -7.24 4.29
CA GLN A 222 7.44 -7.14 5.10
C GLN A 222 7.18 -8.48 5.78
N PRO A 223 7.49 -8.64 7.09
CA PRO A 223 7.22 -9.87 7.81
C PRO A 223 5.72 -10.18 7.88
N MET A 224 5.38 -11.47 7.90
CA MET A 224 4.02 -11.94 8.10
C MET A 224 3.93 -12.80 9.35
N ALA A 225 3.25 -12.33 10.38
CA ALA A 225 3.03 -13.10 11.60
C ALA A 225 2.10 -14.30 11.34
N THR A 226 2.33 -15.43 12.00
CA THR A 226 1.54 -16.67 11.85
C THR A 226 0.04 -16.44 12.05
N GLY A 227 -0.34 -15.59 13.01
CA GLY A 227 -1.76 -15.23 13.25
C GLY A 227 -2.46 -14.54 12.08
N LYS A 228 -1.71 -14.05 11.09
CA LYS A 228 -2.26 -13.40 9.88
C LYS A 228 -2.59 -14.35 8.74
N LEU A 229 -2.23 -15.63 8.87
CA LEU A 229 -2.49 -16.66 7.85
C LEU A 229 -3.93 -17.12 7.80
N TRP A 230 -4.56 -17.28 8.98
CA TRP A 230 -5.77 -18.10 9.10
C TRP A 230 -6.97 -17.55 8.35
N LEU A 231 -7.27 -16.25 8.49
CA LEU A 231 -8.44 -15.69 7.83
C LEU A 231 -8.34 -15.75 6.29
N PRO A 232 -7.24 -15.33 5.64
CA PRO A 232 -7.07 -15.51 4.20
C PRO A 232 -7.23 -16.96 3.75
N LEU A 233 -6.65 -17.92 4.49
CA LEU A 233 -6.72 -19.35 4.14
C LEU A 233 -8.13 -19.91 4.32
N VAL A 234 -8.80 -19.61 5.43
CA VAL A 234 -10.18 -20.07 5.67
C VAL A 234 -11.14 -19.53 4.62
N VAL A 235 -11.07 -18.24 4.30
CA VAL A 235 -11.92 -17.65 3.27
C VAL A 235 -11.59 -18.21 1.88
N SER A 236 -10.31 -18.40 1.56
CA SER A 236 -9.90 -19.03 0.30
C SER A 236 -10.45 -20.45 0.18
N ALA A 237 -10.29 -21.26 1.21
CA ALA A 237 -10.82 -22.64 1.24
C ALA A 237 -12.34 -22.66 1.12
N ALA A 238 -13.05 -21.81 1.86
CA ALA A 238 -14.50 -21.69 1.79
C ALA A 238 -14.97 -21.35 0.37
N VAL A 239 -14.35 -20.36 -0.30
CA VAL A 239 -14.71 -19.99 -1.67
C VAL A 239 -14.31 -21.08 -2.67
N ALA A 240 -13.12 -21.65 -2.56
CA ALA A 240 -12.65 -22.69 -3.49
C ALA A 240 -13.54 -23.95 -3.46
N VAL A 241 -14.02 -24.33 -2.28
CA VAL A 241 -14.83 -25.56 -2.08
C VAL A 241 -16.31 -25.29 -2.29
N ALA A 242 -16.85 -24.24 -1.66
CA ALA A 242 -18.29 -24.03 -1.50
C ALA A 242 -18.91 -23.02 -2.49
N ALA A 243 -18.12 -22.23 -3.22
CA ALA A 243 -18.67 -21.36 -4.26
C ALA A 243 -19.31 -22.18 -5.41
N PRO A 244 -20.31 -21.62 -6.12
CA PRO A 244 -20.99 -22.32 -7.20
C PRO A 244 -20.02 -22.92 -8.22
N ARG A 245 -20.30 -24.14 -8.67
CA ARG A 245 -19.44 -24.85 -9.65
C ARG A 245 -19.34 -24.14 -10.98
N GLU A 246 -20.30 -23.30 -11.31
CA GLU A 246 -20.37 -22.49 -12.52
C GLU A 246 -19.46 -21.23 -12.44
N TRP A 247 -18.78 -21.04 -11.31
CA TRP A 247 -17.81 -19.97 -11.09
C TRP A 247 -16.36 -20.50 -11.04
N PRO A 248 -15.88 -21.22 -12.08
CA PRO A 248 -14.58 -21.87 -12.03
C PRO A 248 -13.45 -20.88 -11.78
N VAL A 249 -13.47 -19.71 -12.45
CA VAL A 249 -12.45 -18.67 -12.29
C VAL A 249 -12.37 -18.16 -10.82
N VAL A 250 -13.52 -17.99 -10.15
CA VAL A 250 -13.56 -17.57 -8.74
C VAL A 250 -12.97 -18.64 -7.83
N ARG A 251 -13.30 -19.92 -8.08
CA ARG A 251 -12.79 -21.06 -7.31
C ARG A 251 -11.28 -21.25 -7.51
N TYR A 252 -10.80 -21.20 -8.76
CA TYR A 252 -9.36 -21.24 -9.05
C TYR A 252 -8.63 -20.04 -8.45
N GLY A 253 -9.21 -18.84 -8.56
CA GLY A 253 -8.66 -17.63 -7.97
C GLY A 253 -8.50 -17.72 -6.45
N ALA A 254 -9.49 -18.30 -5.76
CA ALA A 254 -9.40 -18.55 -4.33
C ALA A 254 -8.28 -19.55 -4.00
N GLY A 255 -8.13 -20.65 -4.77
CA GLY A 255 -7.03 -21.60 -4.59
C GLY A 255 -5.66 -20.98 -4.83
N VAL A 256 -5.50 -20.22 -5.93
CA VAL A 256 -4.25 -19.49 -6.25
C VAL A 256 -3.91 -18.47 -5.16
N TYR A 257 -4.91 -17.74 -4.68
CA TYR A 257 -4.71 -16.77 -3.61
C TYR A 257 -4.27 -17.46 -2.31
N GLY A 258 -4.94 -18.54 -1.90
CA GLY A 258 -4.55 -19.32 -0.72
C GLY A 258 -3.12 -19.85 -0.82
N ALA A 259 -2.72 -20.39 -1.97
CA ALA A 259 -1.33 -20.80 -2.23
C ALA A 259 -0.36 -19.60 -2.15
N GLY A 260 -0.74 -18.46 -2.71
CA GLY A 260 0.03 -17.21 -2.64
C GLY A 260 0.24 -16.74 -1.19
N VAL A 261 -0.78 -16.83 -0.34
CA VAL A 261 -0.70 -16.50 1.09
C VAL A 261 0.33 -17.39 1.80
N VAL A 262 0.30 -18.70 1.53
CA VAL A 262 1.28 -19.66 2.10
C VAL A 262 2.70 -19.32 1.62
N LEU A 263 2.87 -19.07 0.33
CA LEU A 263 4.18 -18.71 -0.23
C LEU A 263 4.72 -17.41 0.37
N THR A 264 3.87 -16.41 0.56
CA THR A 264 4.27 -15.12 1.18
C THR A 264 4.67 -15.27 2.64
N TYR A 265 4.11 -16.24 3.35
CA TYR A 265 4.54 -16.57 4.72
C TYR A 265 5.88 -17.30 4.75
N LEU A 266 6.11 -18.24 3.81
CA LEU A 266 7.31 -19.06 3.78
C LEU A 266 8.51 -18.34 3.18
N ILE A 267 8.29 -17.36 2.30
CA ILE A 267 9.32 -16.63 1.56
C ILE A 267 9.30 -15.17 1.96
N ALA A 268 10.37 -14.70 2.58
CA ALA A 268 10.57 -13.30 2.91
C ALA A 268 10.47 -12.43 1.64
N SER A 269 9.63 -11.41 1.68
CA SER A 269 9.36 -10.56 0.51
C SER A 269 8.76 -9.21 0.93
N PRO A 270 8.77 -8.20 0.04
CA PRO A 270 8.10 -6.94 0.29
C PRO A 270 6.57 -7.04 0.38
N ILE A 271 5.98 -8.19 0.03
CA ILE A 271 4.54 -8.40 -0.01
C ILE A 271 3.98 -8.58 1.41
N GLY A 272 4.43 -9.61 2.14
CA GLY A 272 4.07 -9.90 3.52
C GLY A 272 2.58 -9.78 3.82
N THR A 273 2.24 -9.11 4.92
CA THR A 273 0.84 -8.90 5.35
C THR A 273 -0.04 -8.15 4.34
N ASN A 274 0.52 -7.55 3.27
CA ASN A 274 -0.28 -6.89 2.24
C ASN A 274 -1.22 -7.85 1.50
N VAL A 275 -0.98 -9.17 1.55
CA VAL A 275 -1.89 -10.18 0.97
C VAL A 275 -3.27 -10.16 1.63
N GLU A 276 -3.39 -9.79 2.92
CA GLU A 276 -4.68 -9.69 3.63
C GLU A 276 -5.64 -8.68 2.98
N ARG A 277 -5.12 -7.72 2.21
CA ARG A 277 -5.94 -6.69 1.55
C ARG A 277 -6.93 -7.28 0.56
N LEU A 278 -6.61 -8.39 -0.11
CA LEU A 278 -7.53 -9.03 -1.06
C LEU A 278 -8.73 -9.63 -0.35
N VAL A 279 -8.51 -10.38 0.73
CA VAL A 279 -9.61 -11.00 1.48
C VAL A 279 -10.51 -9.95 2.12
N GLY A 280 -9.96 -8.85 2.64
CA GLY A 280 -10.76 -7.74 3.18
C GLY A 280 -11.61 -7.05 2.12
N LEU A 281 -11.08 -6.89 0.91
CA LEU A 281 -11.73 -6.13 -0.16
C LEU A 281 -12.76 -6.95 -0.96
N VAL A 282 -12.38 -8.18 -1.34
CA VAL A 282 -13.15 -9.02 -2.28
C VAL A 282 -13.90 -10.14 -1.55
N GLY A 283 -13.40 -10.57 -0.38
CA GLY A 283 -14.00 -11.66 0.38
C GLY A 283 -15.47 -11.42 0.73
N PRO A 284 -15.84 -10.35 1.45
CA PRO A 284 -17.23 -10.12 1.86
C PRO A 284 -18.21 -10.09 0.69
N PRO A 285 -18.01 -9.32 -0.41
CA PRO A 285 -18.95 -9.28 -1.50
C PRO A 285 -19.03 -10.59 -2.29
N VAL A 286 -17.93 -11.32 -2.47
CA VAL A 286 -17.91 -12.61 -3.19
C VAL A 286 -18.58 -13.70 -2.36
N LEU A 287 -18.30 -13.77 -1.05
CA LEU A 287 -18.96 -14.72 -0.13
C LEU A 287 -20.47 -14.47 -0.10
N LEU A 288 -20.91 -13.22 0.01
CA LEU A 288 -22.34 -12.90 -0.04
C LEU A 288 -22.97 -13.29 -1.37
N ALA A 289 -22.31 -12.99 -2.48
CA ALA A 289 -22.78 -13.40 -3.81
C ALA A 289 -22.91 -14.94 -3.92
N ALA A 290 -21.96 -15.68 -3.37
CA ALA A 290 -21.99 -17.15 -3.36
C ALA A 290 -23.10 -17.71 -2.47
N VAL A 291 -23.35 -17.12 -1.29
CA VAL A 291 -24.48 -17.50 -0.42
C VAL A 291 -25.80 -17.28 -1.14
N LEU A 292 -26.01 -16.14 -1.78
CA LEU A 292 -27.23 -15.81 -2.51
C LEU A 292 -27.43 -16.74 -3.72
N ALA A 293 -26.38 -17.06 -4.46
CA ALA A 293 -26.44 -17.97 -5.60
C ALA A 293 -26.76 -19.44 -5.17
N SER A 294 -26.27 -19.87 -4.03
CA SER A 294 -26.52 -21.21 -3.51
C SER A 294 -27.94 -21.37 -2.95
N GLY A 295 -28.58 -20.28 -2.47
CA GLY A 295 -29.93 -20.29 -1.88
C GLY A 295 -31.04 -20.48 -2.91
N ILE A 296 -30.90 -19.90 -4.11
CA ILE A 296 -31.94 -19.95 -5.16
C ILE A 296 -32.12 -21.36 -5.72
N ARG A 297 -31.06 -22.17 -5.81
CA ARG A 297 -31.10 -23.54 -6.35
C ARG A 297 -31.69 -24.58 -5.39
N GLY A 298 -31.74 -24.29 -4.11
CA GLY A 298 -32.38 -25.15 -3.11
C GLY A 298 -33.91 -25.13 -3.17
N LEU A 299 -34.50 -24.05 -3.67
CA LEU A 299 -35.95 -23.89 -3.81
C LEU A 299 -36.52 -24.62 -5.04
N ASP A 300 -35.74 -24.70 -6.14
CA ASP A 300 -36.19 -25.35 -7.39
C ASP A 300 -36.18 -26.88 -7.32
N LYS A 301 -35.53 -27.48 -6.32
CA LYS A 301 -35.45 -28.95 -6.13
C LYS A 301 -36.45 -29.54 -5.11
N LEU A 302 -37.34 -28.73 -4.57
CA LEU A 302 -38.34 -29.18 -3.59
C LEU A 302 -39.57 -29.88 -4.23
N GLY A 303 -39.56 -30.08 -5.52
CA GLY A 303 -40.62 -30.80 -6.28
C GLY A 303 -40.21 -32.24 -6.57
N GLY A 304 -40.61 -33.20 -5.73
CA GLY A 304 -40.71 -34.61 -6.07
C GLY A 304 -39.62 -35.57 -5.55
N LEU A 305 -40.01 -36.53 -4.72
CA LEU A 305 -39.43 -37.88 -4.45
C LEU A 305 -37.97 -38.02 -3.94
N ASP A 306 -37.20 -36.98 -3.72
CA ASP A 306 -35.85 -37.11 -3.15
C ASP A 306 -35.79 -37.03 -1.60
N ARG A 307 -36.90 -37.23 -0.91
CA ARG A 307 -36.98 -37.24 0.58
C ARG A 307 -36.21 -38.38 1.26
N LEU A 308 -35.69 -39.35 0.51
CA LEU A 308 -35.02 -40.55 1.07
C LEU A 308 -33.48 -40.54 0.90
N ARG A 309 -32.86 -39.53 0.32
CA ARG A 309 -31.41 -39.35 0.30
C ARG A 309 -30.89 -38.41 1.41
N GLY A 310 -31.69 -38.18 2.43
CA GLY A 310 -31.39 -37.29 3.51
C GLY A 310 -30.62 -37.95 4.63
N LEU A 311 -29.31 -37.77 4.68
CA LEU A 311 -28.59 -37.83 5.96
C LEU A 311 -27.56 -36.69 6.10
N ILE A 312 -27.19 -36.02 5.03
CA ILE A 312 -26.46 -34.73 5.13
C ILE A 312 -26.87 -33.86 3.94
N ASP A 313 -27.60 -32.74 4.16
CA ASP A 313 -27.82 -31.73 3.13
C ASP A 313 -26.49 -31.01 2.86
N LEU A 314 -25.68 -31.62 2.00
CA LEU A 314 -24.38 -31.07 1.59
C LEU A 314 -24.53 -29.62 1.05
N GLY A 315 -25.65 -29.31 0.41
CA GLY A 315 -25.93 -27.94 -0.06
C GLY A 315 -26.15 -26.96 1.10
N GLY A 316 -26.84 -27.41 2.16
CA GLY A 316 -26.99 -26.61 3.39
C GLY A 316 -25.66 -26.44 4.13
N LEU A 317 -24.85 -27.48 4.22
CA LEU A 317 -23.51 -27.39 4.84
C LEU A 317 -22.60 -26.42 4.10
N LEU A 318 -22.53 -26.48 2.77
CA LEU A 318 -21.71 -25.57 1.98
C LEU A 318 -22.18 -24.11 2.12
N ARG A 319 -23.50 -23.87 2.20
CA ARG A 319 -24.04 -22.53 2.50
C ARG A 319 -23.65 -22.05 3.91
N ALA A 320 -23.71 -22.92 4.90
CA ALA A 320 -23.31 -22.58 6.26
C ALA A 320 -21.81 -22.20 6.31
N VAL A 321 -20.95 -22.94 5.62
CA VAL A 321 -19.52 -22.61 5.50
C VAL A 321 -19.31 -21.22 4.89
N LEU A 322 -20.00 -20.91 3.78
CA LEU A 322 -19.90 -19.58 3.15
C LEU A 322 -20.44 -18.46 4.06
N ALA A 323 -21.55 -18.70 4.77
CA ALA A 323 -22.14 -17.73 5.69
C ALA A 323 -21.23 -17.48 6.91
N ILE A 324 -20.66 -18.50 7.50
CA ILE A 324 -19.69 -18.38 8.60
C ILE A 324 -18.46 -17.60 8.13
N ALA A 325 -17.89 -17.97 6.98
CA ALA A 325 -16.75 -17.24 6.40
C ALA A 325 -17.08 -15.77 6.12
N LEU A 326 -18.30 -15.47 5.65
CA LEU A 326 -18.79 -14.11 5.44
C LEU A 326 -18.84 -13.31 6.76
N VAL A 327 -19.42 -13.87 7.80
CA VAL A 327 -19.51 -13.23 9.11
C VAL A 327 -18.12 -12.97 9.68
N MET A 328 -17.25 -13.97 9.68
CA MET A 328 -15.87 -13.85 10.18
C MET A 328 -15.08 -12.79 9.43
N ASN A 329 -15.17 -12.80 8.09
CA ASN A 329 -14.42 -11.85 7.28
C ASN A 329 -14.95 -10.41 7.41
N THR A 330 -16.28 -10.25 7.48
CA THR A 330 -16.90 -8.93 7.67
C THR A 330 -16.58 -8.37 9.06
N TYR A 331 -16.65 -9.19 10.10
CA TYR A 331 -16.25 -8.81 11.46
C TYR A 331 -14.79 -8.38 11.51
N TRP A 332 -13.89 -9.18 10.93
CA TRP A 332 -12.46 -8.81 10.85
C TRP A 332 -12.25 -7.48 10.10
N LEU A 333 -12.94 -7.27 8.97
CA LEU A 333 -12.82 -6.03 8.19
C LEU A 333 -13.27 -4.80 9.00
N ILE A 334 -14.39 -4.91 9.72
CA ILE A 334 -14.91 -3.82 10.56
C ILE A 334 -13.92 -3.50 11.67
N ASN A 335 -13.50 -4.50 12.46
CA ASN A 335 -12.54 -4.29 13.56
C ASN A 335 -11.22 -3.72 13.06
N LYS A 336 -10.70 -4.25 11.95
CA LYS A 336 -9.46 -3.73 11.36
C LYS A 336 -9.60 -2.28 10.93
N THR A 337 -10.74 -1.88 10.38
CA THR A 337 -11.00 -0.51 9.97
C THR A 337 -11.16 0.41 11.19
N GLU A 338 -11.84 -0.06 12.23
CA GLU A 338 -11.99 0.65 13.50
C GLU A 338 -10.63 0.89 14.15
N ASP A 339 -9.80 -0.15 14.29
CA ASP A 339 -8.43 -0.05 14.82
C ASP A 339 -7.60 0.99 14.05
N ASP A 340 -7.64 0.92 12.70
CA ASP A 340 -6.92 1.85 11.85
C ASP A 340 -7.43 3.30 12.02
N LEU A 341 -8.74 3.51 12.15
CA LEU A 341 -9.35 4.82 12.39
C LEU A 341 -9.03 5.38 13.77
N VAL A 342 -9.05 4.56 14.81
CA VAL A 342 -8.66 4.97 16.18
C VAL A 342 -7.22 5.48 16.20
N VAL A 343 -6.31 4.79 15.48
CA VAL A 343 -4.91 5.21 15.40
C VAL A 343 -4.73 6.47 14.55
N SER A 344 -5.46 6.57 13.43
CA SER A 344 -5.21 7.61 12.42
C SER A 344 -5.97 8.91 12.65
N ASN A 345 -7.12 8.87 13.33
CA ASN A 345 -8.04 10.01 13.37
C ASN A 345 -7.66 11.06 14.42
N ASP A 346 -7.06 10.66 15.54
CA ASP A 346 -6.63 11.61 16.57
C ASP A 346 -5.47 12.50 16.06
N VAL A 347 -5.59 13.81 16.30
CA VAL A 347 -4.55 14.80 16.02
C VAL A 347 -4.02 15.32 17.35
N PRO A 348 -2.97 14.69 17.90
CA PRO A 348 -2.42 15.10 19.18
C PRO A 348 -1.76 16.49 19.08
N ALA A 349 -1.71 17.21 20.19
CA ALA A 349 -1.18 18.57 20.25
C ALA A 349 0.24 18.70 19.68
N TRP A 350 1.10 17.69 19.93
CA TRP A 350 2.46 17.68 19.37
C TRP A 350 2.50 17.69 17.84
N ALA A 351 1.51 17.07 17.17
CA ALA A 351 1.44 17.04 15.70
C ALA A 351 0.81 18.31 15.13
N ALA A 352 0.01 19.03 15.91
CA ALA A 352 -0.61 20.29 15.51
C ALA A 352 0.33 21.50 15.72
N GLN A 353 1.32 21.39 16.62
CA GLN A 353 2.23 22.48 17.03
C GLN A 353 3.68 22.09 16.72
N THR A 354 4.10 22.26 15.48
CA THR A 354 5.43 21.85 14.99
C THR A 354 6.40 23.02 14.75
N ASP A 355 5.92 24.25 14.70
CA ASP A 355 6.74 25.43 14.39
C ASP A 355 7.92 25.60 15.37
N GLY A 356 7.72 25.26 16.63
CA GLY A 356 8.77 25.34 17.67
C GLY A 356 9.94 24.43 17.36
N VAL A 357 9.67 23.13 17.17
CA VAL A 357 10.70 22.11 16.90
C VAL A 357 11.37 22.35 15.55
N VAL A 358 10.62 22.76 14.51
CA VAL A 358 11.19 23.06 13.18
C VAL A 358 12.18 24.23 13.28
N ARG A 359 11.79 25.36 13.90
CA ARG A 359 12.71 26.49 14.09
C ARG A 359 13.93 26.15 14.97
N ALA A 360 13.75 25.29 15.96
CA ALA A 360 14.85 24.81 16.78
C ALA A 360 15.85 24.01 15.96
N LEU A 361 15.40 23.03 15.19
CA LEU A 361 16.25 22.21 14.31
C LEU A 361 16.97 23.03 13.25
N GLN A 362 16.28 24.01 12.62
CA GLN A 362 16.92 24.94 11.68
C GLN A 362 18.04 25.75 12.31
N ARG A 363 17.81 26.33 13.51
CA ARG A 363 18.86 27.07 14.25
C ARG A 363 20.04 26.21 14.65
N LEU A 364 19.80 24.92 14.91
CA LEU A 364 20.84 23.95 15.26
C LEU A 364 21.63 23.43 14.05
N GLY A 365 21.25 23.80 12.80
CA GLY A 365 21.91 23.34 11.59
C GLY A 365 21.59 21.88 11.23
N ALA A 366 20.37 21.44 11.50
CA ALA A 366 19.94 20.07 11.22
C ALA A 366 19.90 19.71 9.72
N ASP A 367 19.95 20.72 8.83
CA ASP A 367 20.09 20.58 7.36
C ASP A 367 21.44 20.00 6.92
N ARG A 368 22.44 19.91 7.84
CA ARG A 368 23.78 19.39 7.55
C ARG A 368 23.99 17.94 7.99
N THR A 369 22.99 17.33 8.61
CA THR A 369 23.04 15.97 9.15
C THR A 369 21.70 15.28 8.97
N ARG A 370 21.56 14.04 9.44
CA ARG A 370 20.24 13.43 9.57
C ARG A 370 19.66 13.63 10.95
N VAL A 371 18.34 13.67 10.98
CA VAL A 371 17.54 13.75 12.19
C VAL A 371 16.76 12.45 12.35
N GLU A 372 17.00 11.72 13.43
CA GLU A 372 16.12 10.64 13.82
C GLU A 372 14.91 11.20 14.56
N VAL A 373 13.73 10.88 14.08
CA VAL A 373 12.48 11.19 14.78
C VAL A 373 11.88 9.87 15.23
N VAL A 374 11.85 9.65 16.55
CA VAL A 374 11.27 8.43 17.12
C VAL A 374 9.86 8.22 16.56
N PRO A 375 9.55 7.11 15.86
CA PRO A 375 8.28 6.92 15.21
C PRO A 375 7.09 6.93 16.17
N ALA A 376 6.10 7.76 15.87
CA ALA A 376 4.84 7.80 16.59
C ALA A 376 3.91 6.66 16.13
N ARG A 377 3.01 6.22 17.00
CA ARG A 377 2.04 5.19 16.64
C ARG A 377 1.18 5.55 15.42
N ASN A 378 0.91 6.83 15.20
CA ASN A 378 0.14 7.33 14.08
C ASN A 378 1.00 7.84 12.90
N HIS A 379 2.31 7.72 12.97
CA HIS A 379 3.29 8.10 11.94
C HIS A 379 3.18 9.54 11.40
N ARG A 380 2.59 10.46 12.16
CA ARG A 380 2.44 11.85 11.72
C ARG A 380 3.76 12.60 11.62
N GLU A 381 4.78 12.20 12.40
CA GLU A 381 6.15 12.73 12.30
C GLU A 381 6.67 12.70 10.85
N ALA A 382 6.33 11.64 10.10
CA ALA A 382 6.74 11.48 8.70
C ALA A 382 6.09 12.50 7.73
N THR A 383 5.06 13.23 8.17
CA THR A 383 4.43 14.29 7.37
C THR A 383 4.72 15.68 7.89
N VAL A 384 4.71 15.85 9.21
CA VAL A 384 4.82 17.20 9.78
C VAL A 384 6.27 17.69 9.86
N LEU A 385 7.25 16.79 9.89
CA LEU A 385 8.68 17.14 9.94
C LEU A 385 9.43 16.88 8.63
N ALA A 386 9.06 15.87 7.85
CA ALA A 386 9.77 15.53 6.62
C ALA A 386 10.01 16.70 5.64
N PRO A 387 9.10 17.67 5.47
CA PRO A 387 9.32 18.83 4.60
C PRO A 387 10.45 19.78 5.08
N HIS A 388 10.89 19.64 6.32
CA HIS A 388 11.73 20.61 6.99
C HIS A 388 13.10 20.07 7.44
N ILE A 389 13.28 18.73 7.41
CA ILE A 389 14.49 18.08 7.94
C ILE A 389 14.88 16.88 7.06
N ASN A 390 16.15 16.52 7.12
CA ASN A 390 16.67 15.31 6.51
C ASN A 390 16.43 14.13 7.47
N MET A 391 15.29 13.44 7.36
CA MET A 391 14.92 12.35 8.27
C MET A 391 15.78 11.10 8.06
N ALA A 392 16.21 10.45 9.15
CA ALA A 392 16.88 9.16 9.08
C ALA A 392 15.91 8.02 8.71
N ARG A 393 14.72 8.04 9.30
CA ARG A 393 13.59 7.15 8.92
C ARG A 393 12.39 7.97 8.45
N GLY A 394 11.51 7.34 7.68
CA GLY A 394 10.20 7.86 7.31
C GLY A 394 9.11 6.84 7.63
N TRP A 395 8.04 6.79 6.81
CA TRP A 395 7.00 5.79 6.97
C TRP A 395 6.98 4.80 5.80
N ASN A 396 7.76 3.72 5.92
CA ASN A 396 7.75 2.57 5.03
C ASN A 396 8.18 1.34 5.82
N ARG A 397 7.24 0.49 6.22
CA ARG A 397 7.51 -0.66 7.08
C ARG A 397 8.55 -1.62 6.50
N GLN A 398 8.56 -1.82 5.18
CA GLN A 398 9.50 -2.73 4.54
C GLN A 398 10.95 -2.24 4.68
N LEU A 399 11.19 -0.95 4.48
CA LEU A 399 12.52 -0.36 4.65
C LEU A 399 12.90 -0.24 6.13
N ASP A 400 11.92 0.03 6.99
CA ASP A 400 12.14 0.14 8.43
C ASP A 400 12.62 -1.20 9.02
N VAL A 401 12.01 -2.30 8.62
CA VAL A 401 12.46 -3.65 9.00
C VAL A 401 13.85 -3.96 8.43
N GLU A 402 14.10 -3.66 7.16
CA GLU A 402 15.36 -3.98 6.49
C GLU A 402 16.53 -3.15 7.03
N ARG A 403 16.35 -1.84 7.18
CA ARG A 403 17.42 -0.91 7.53
C ARG A 403 17.49 -0.57 9.02
N GLY A 404 16.46 -0.93 9.79
CA GLY A 404 16.35 -0.77 11.23
C GLY A 404 16.03 -2.08 11.95
N ARG A 405 16.62 -3.21 11.55
CA ARG A 405 16.34 -4.54 12.08
C ARG A 405 16.42 -4.63 13.60
N LEU A 406 17.35 -3.89 14.22
CA LEU A 406 17.49 -3.84 15.68
C LEU A 406 16.20 -3.45 16.42
N PHE A 407 15.31 -2.67 15.80
CA PHE A 407 14.03 -2.30 16.41
C PHE A 407 12.99 -3.44 16.41
N TYR A 408 13.28 -4.53 15.67
CA TYR A 408 12.31 -5.63 15.42
C TYR A 408 12.77 -6.99 15.95
N ASP A 409 14.07 -7.21 16.12
CA ASP A 409 14.64 -8.54 16.40
C ASP A 409 15.07 -8.73 17.86
N GLY A 410 14.82 -7.73 18.72
CA GLY A 410 15.19 -7.77 20.14
C GLY A 410 16.66 -7.47 20.42
N SER A 411 17.46 -7.08 19.42
CA SER A 411 18.86 -6.71 19.59
C SER A 411 19.08 -5.24 19.99
N LEU A 412 17.99 -4.48 20.21
CA LEU A 412 18.07 -3.08 20.60
C LEU A 412 18.63 -2.91 22.01
N THR A 413 19.77 -2.27 22.10
CA THR A 413 20.42 -1.82 23.32
C THR A 413 20.90 -0.39 23.12
N GLU A 414 21.33 0.28 24.19
CA GLU A 414 21.93 1.62 24.08
C GLU A 414 23.13 1.63 23.11
N ALA A 415 23.99 0.60 23.17
CA ALA A 415 25.17 0.48 22.32
C ALA A 415 24.82 0.22 20.85
N THR A 416 23.91 -0.70 20.57
CA THR A 416 23.48 -0.99 19.19
C THR A 416 22.69 0.16 18.57
N TYR A 417 21.92 0.90 19.40
CA TYR A 417 21.25 2.12 18.95
C TYR A 417 22.26 3.21 18.60
N ARG A 418 23.29 3.45 19.43
CA ARG A 418 24.36 4.39 19.11
C ARG A 418 25.06 4.02 17.79
N GLN A 419 25.40 2.75 17.59
CA GLN A 419 26.01 2.27 16.33
C GLN A 419 25.10 2.52 15.12
N TRP A 420 23.80 2.35 15.28
CA TRP A 420 22.84 2.63 14.22
C TRP A 420 22.79 4.13 13.89
N LEU A 421 22.78 5.01 14.89
CA LEU A 421 22.83 6.47 14.70
C LEU A 421 24.11 6.89 13.96
N ASP A 422 25.25 6.31 14.32
CA ASP A 422 26.55 6.57 13.66
C ASP A 422 26.56 6.08 12.20
N ARG A 423 26.03 4.89 11.95
CA ARG A 423 25.90 4.34 10.58
C ARG A 423 25.09 5.28 9.69
N TRP A 424 23.99 5.81 10.20
CA TRP A 424 23.07 6.67 9.45
C TRP A 424 23.45 8.15 9.50
N ALA A 425 24.56 8.52 10.13
CA ALA A 425 25.02 9.90 10.28
C ALA A 425 23.95 10.80 10.93
N VAL A 426 23.35 10.32 12.03
CA VAL A 426 22.34 11.05 12.78
C VAL A 426 23.01 12.01 13.75
N GLY A 427 22.75 13.32 13.58
CA GLY A 427 23.24 14.37 14.47
C GLY A 427 22.25 14.81 15.53
N PHE A 428 20.96 14.56 15.31
CA PHE A 428 19.90 14.89 16.25
C PHE A 428 18.89 13.76 16.38
N VAL A 429 18.39 13.54 17.61
CA VAL A 429 17.26 12.68 17.90
C VAL A 429 16.12 13.55 18.40
N VAL A 430 14.94 13.36 17.85
CA VAL A 430 13.71 14.09 18.20
C VAL A 430 12.69 13.13 18.79
N LEU A 431 12.24 13.41 19.98
CA LEU A 431 11.22 12.64 20.68
C LEU A 431 9.93 13.47 20.81
N HIS A 432 8.83 12.98 20.26
CA HIS A 432 7.51 13.52 20.51
C HIS A 432 6.96 13.06 21.88
N HIS A 433 6.09 13.83 22.49
CA HIS A 433 5.50 13.47 23.79
C HIS A 433 4.23 12.57 23.65
N GLY A 434 3.97 12.07 22.45
CA GLY A 434 2.89 11.12 22.18
C GLY A 434 3.32 9.66 22.40
N ARG A 435 2.42 8.73 22.05
CA ARG A 435 2.68 7.28 22.09
C ARG A 435 3.59 6.86 20.94
N PRO A 436 4.72 6.19 21.19
CA PRO A 436 5.55 5.62 20.14
C PRO A 436 4.84 4.48 19.39
N ASP A 437 5.29 4.18 18.18
CA ASP A 437 4.94 2.92 17.48
C ASP A 437 5.52 1.73 18.28
N GLY A 438 4.88 0.55 18.14
CA GLY A 438 5.32 -0.62 18.90
C GLY A 438 6.82 -0.91 18.79
N PRO A 439 7.40 -1.02 17.58
CA PRO A 439 8.84 -1.20 17.40
C PRO A 439 9.72 -0.06 17.93
N ALA A 440 9.16 1.13 18.11
CA ALA A 440 9.89 2.31 18.61
C ALA A 440 9.78 2.51 20.14
N GLU A 441 9.03 1.67 20.86
CA GLU A 441 8.89 1.79 22.33
C GLU A 441 10.24 1.64 23.04
N GLY A 442 11.06 0.68 22.62
CA GLY A 442 12.41 0.47 23.16
C GLY A 442 13.34 1.65 22.87
N GLU A 443 13.28 2.20 21.67
CA GLU A 443 14.02 3.41 21.29
C GLU A 443 13.63 4.61 22.16
N ALA A 444 12.33 4.86 22.27
CA ALA A 444 11.82 5.94 23.12
C ALA A 444 12.26 5.79 24.58
N ALA A 445 12.35 4.56 25.10
CA ALA A 445 12.84 4.27 26.45
C ALA A 445 14.32 4.64 26.59
N ILE A 446 15.18 4.26 25.64
CA ILE A 446 16.61 4.63 25.62
C ILE A 446 16.77 6.16 25.54
N VAL A 447 16.03 6.84 24.68
CA VAL A 447 16.12 8.31 24.55
C VAL A 447 15.69 9.00 25.84
N ARG A 448 14.63 8.52 26.51
CA ARG A 448 14.15 9.06 27.78
C ARG A 448 15.14 8.81 28.96
N SER A 449 15.89 7.72 28.92
CA SER A 449 16.91 7.45 29.96
C SER A 449 18.07 8.46 29.96
N GLY A 450 18.23 9.19 28.85
CA GLY A 450 19.22 10.25 28.73
C GLY A 450 20.67 9.75 28.79
N PRO A 451 21.07 8.81 27.91
CA PRO A 451 22.43 8.32 27.88
C PRO A 451 23.43 9.47 27.67
N GLY A 452 24.66 9.36 28.22
CA GLY A 452 25.61 10.44 28.24
C GLY A 452 26.07 11.02 26.90
N TRP A 453 25.81 10.29 25.80
CA TRP A 453 26.08 10.73 24.45
C TRP A 453 24.89 11.45 23.79
N LEU A 454 23.70 11.54 24.45
CA LEU A 454 22.56 12.38 24.07
C LEU A 454 22.48 13.63 24.95
N GLU A 455 22.63 14.80 24.35
CA GLU A 455 22.53 16.08 25.04
C GLU A 455 21.18 16.74 24.66
N ARG A 456 20.31 16.96 25.65
CA ARG A 456 19.06 17.70 25.42
C ARG A 456 19.39 19.17 25.14
N VAL A 457 19.09 19.61 23.90
CA VAL A 457 19.40 20.96 23.41
C VAL A 457 18.20 21.87 23.28
N TRP A 458 17.00 21.29 23.25
CA TRP A 458 15.75 22.05 23.17
C TRP A 458 14.54 21.20 23.57
N GLN A 459 13.48 21.85 24.08
CA GLN A 459 12.25 21.20 24.49
C GLN A 459 11.08 22.20 24.48
N ASP A 460 9.87 21.73 24.16
CA ASP A 460 8.57 22.38 24.42
C ASP A 460 7.56 21.36 24.97
N GLU A 461 6.26 21.72 24.97
CA GLU A 461 5.20 20.83 25.45
C GLU A 461 5.00 19.57 24.59
N GLY A 462 5.33 19.62 23.29
CA GLY A 462 5.11 18.55 22.33
C GLY A 462 6.34 17.74 21.98
N TRP A 463 7.54 18.33 22.10
CA TRP A 463 8.75 17.80 21.51
C TRP A 463 9.98 18.01 22.41
N THR A 464 10.92 17.08 22.31
CA THR A 464 12.27 17.23 22.87
C THR A 464 13.30 16.91 21.80
N VAL A 465 14.32 17.78 21.67
CA VAL A 465 15.43 17.62 20.72
C VAL A 465 16.70 17.31 21.48
N TYR A 466 17.36 16.24 21.09
CA TYR A 466 18.66 15.83 21.61
C TYR A 466 19.72 15.93 20.51
N ARG A 467 20.90 16.44 20.88
CA ARG A 467 22.09 16.36 20.02
C ARG A 467 22.83 15.07 20.31
N VAL A 468 23.25 14.37 19.26
CA VAL A 468 24.15 13.22 19.36
C VAL A 468 25.57 13.75 19.47
N ARG A 469 26.24 13.56 20.63
CA ARG A 469 27.64 13.97 20.83
C ARG A 469 28.55 13.15 19.93
N ASP A 470 29.57 13.79 19.36
CA ASP A 470 30.53 13.15 18.44
C ASP A 470 29.84 12.37 17.29
N ALA A 471 28.76 12.94 16.76
CA ALA A 471 28.01 12.34 15.66
C ALA A 471 28.89 12.16 14.41
N VAL A 472 28.76 11.02 13.77
CA VAL A 472 29.43 10.76 12.50
C VAL A 472 28.86 11.68 11.41
N PRO A 473 29.70 12.40 10.65
CA PRO A 473 29.21 13.35 9.64
C PRO A 473 28.58 12.65 8.43
N LEU A 474 27.61 13.32 7.80
CA LEU A 474 26.94 12.83 6.60
C LEU A 474 27.90 12.71 5.39
N ALA A 475 28.86 13.63 5.27
CA ALA A 475 30.01 13.52 4.36
C ALA A 475 31.30 13.33 5.18
N ALA A 476 32.11 12.32 4.86
CA ALA A 476 33.35 12.04 5.55
C ALA A 476 34.37 13.17 5.36
N ALA A 477 35.19 13.42 6.40
CA ALA A 477 36.31 14.38 6.29
C ALA A 477 37.23 14.00 5.10
N PRO A 478 37.82 15.02 4.41
CA PRO A 478 37.82 16.45 4.71
C PRO A 478 36.61 17.21 4.14
N ALA A 479 35.63 16.55 3.54
CA ALA A 479 34.43 17.19 3.02
C ALA A 479 33.51 17.71 4.14
N THR A 480 32.72 18.72 3.81
CA THR A 480 31.69 19.27 4.70
C THR A 480 30.35 19.36 3.95
N VAL A 481 29.26 19.09 4.64
CA VAL A 481 27.92 19.36 4.12
C VAL A 481 27.61 20.84 4.29
N VAL A 482 27.26 21.50 3.19
CA VAL A 482 26.84 22.90 3.18
C VAL A 482 25.37 23.00 3.56
N ARG A 483 24.54 22.19 2.90
CA ARG A 483 23.09 22.04 3.15
C ARG A 483 22.59 20.74 2.53
N GLY A 484 21.47 20.25 3.03
CA GLY A 484 20.77 19.11 2.45
C GLY A 484 19.27 19.20 2.72
N ASP A 485 18.50 18.66 1.79
CA ASP A 485 17.06 18.43 1.91
C ASP A 485 16.70 17.02 1.39
N ASP A 486 15.42 16.77 1.15
CA ASP A 486 14.93 15.48 0.69
C ASP A 486 15.22 15.18 -0.80
N ALA A 487 15.68 16.16 -1.60
CA ALA A 487 15.99 16.00 -3.03
C ALA A 487 17.42 16.34 -3.43
N GLU A 488 18.13 17.15 -2.64
CA GLU A 488 19.52 17.53 -2.93
C GLU A 488 20.41 17.52 -1.68
N LEU A 489 21.71 17.29 -1.92
CA LEU A 489 22.74 17.43 -0.91
C LEU A 489 23.94 18.18 -1.51
N VAL A 490 24.31 19.32 -0.91
CA VAL A 490 25.46 20.10 -1.33
C VAL A 490 26.65 19.81 -0.43
N VAL A 491 27.71 19.27 -1.04
CA VAL A 491 28.95 18.89 -0.36
C VAL A 491 30.09 19.77 -0.85
N ARG A 492 30.83 20.38 0.10
CA ARG A 492 32.04 21.16 -0.19
C ARG A 492 33.27 20.29 -0.03
N MET A 493 34.06 20.23 -1.09
CA MET A 493 35.36 19.55 -1.13
C MET A 493 36.48 20.61 -1.08
N PRO A 494 37.41 20.55 -0.10
CA PRO A 494 38.49 21.53 0.01
C PRO A 494 39.59 21.33 -1.02
N ALA A 495 39.72 20.14 -1.61
CA ALA A 495 40.71 19.78 -2.63
C ALA A 495 40.18 18.64 -3.52
N ALA A 496 40.92 18.31 -4.58
CA ALA A 496 40.71 17.08 -5.34
C ALA A 496 40.81 15.87 -4.42
N GLY A 497 39.98 14.83 -4.66
CA GLY A 497 39.98 13.62 -3.83
C GLY A 497 38.65 12.88 -3.84
N SER A 498 38.58 11.88 -2.98
CA SER A 498 37.39 11.03 -2.83
C SER A 498 36.91 10.98 -1.40
N VAL A 499 35.61 11.07 -1.18
CA VAL A 499 34.98 10.98 0.15
C VAL A 499 33.74 10.09 0.10
N THR A 500 33.42 9.48 1.23
CA THR A 500 32.15 8.76 1.38
C THR A 500 31.07 9.74 1.83
N VAL A 501 29.96 9.77 1.11
CA VAL A 501 28.74 10.46 1.46
C VAL A 501 27.70 9.40 1.86
N ARG A 502 27.14 9.50 3.08
CA ARG A 502 26.19 8.51 3.62
C ARG A 502 24.78 8.69 3.06
N VAL A 503 24.68 8.77 1.73
CA VAL A 503 23.46 8.62 0.95
C VAL A 503 23.54 7.24 0.29
N ALA A 504 22.50 6.44 0.42
CA ALA A 504 22.47 5.11 -0.19
C ALA A 504 22.63 5.24 -1.72
N TYR A 505 23.55 4.44 -2.28
CA TYR A 505 23.85 4.55 -3.69
C TYR A 505 22.65 4.23 -4.57
N SER A 506 22.45 5.06 -5.58
CA SER A 506 21.51 4.82 -6.65
C SER A 506 22.15 5.17 -8.00
N PRO A 507 21.90 4.39 -9.06
CA PRO A 507 22.34 4.75 -10.41
C PRO A 507 21.67 6.02 -10.96
N TRP A 508 20.65 6.53 -10.28
CA TRP A 508 19.97 7.79 -10.61
C TRP A 508 20.65 9.01 -10.01
N LEU A 509 21.56 8.84 -9.04
CA LEU A 509 22.30 9.96 -8.46
C LEU A 509 23.24 10.59 -9.48
N ARG A 510 23.33 11.93 -9.42
CA ARG A 510 24.21 12.76 -10.24
C ARG A 510 24.89 13.80 -9.37
N ALA A 511 26.11 14.15 -9.77
CA ALA A 511 26.80 15.36 -9.28
C ALA A 511 27.59 15.93 -10.46
N GLU A 512 27.29 17.15 -10.85
CA GLU A 512 27.97 17.78 -11.96
C GLU A 512 29.45 18.01 -11.63
N GLY A 513 30.34 17.65 -12.57
CA GLY A 513 31.80 17.75 -12.39
C GLY A 513 32.40 16.79 -11.37
N ALA A 514 31.64 15.76 -10.95
CA ALA A 514 32.10 14.74 -10.02
C ALA A 514 31.68 13.34 -10.46
N CYS A 515 32.41 12.34 -9.94
CA CYS A 515 32.15 10.94 -10.13
C CYS A 515 31.47 10.33 -8.92
N LEU A 516 30.37 9.59 -9.13
CA LEU A 516 29.66 8.86 -8.10
C LEU A 516 29.79 7.36 -8.30
N ARG A 517 30.24 6.64 -7.27
CA ARG A 517 30.33 5.18 -7.26
C ARG A 517 29.76 4.59 -5.98
N GLN A 518 29.34 3.33 -6.03
CA GLN A 518 28.92 2.58 -4.87
C GLN A 518 30.13 2.14 -4.03
N VAL A 519 30.03 2.34 -2.71
CA VAL A 519 30.99 1.78 -1.73
C VAL A 519 30.21 1.22 -0.54
N GLY A 520 30.10 -0.11 -0.48
CA GLY A 520 29.16 -0.75 0.43
C GLY A 520 27.74 -0.34 0.11
N GLU A 521 27.01 0.19 1.07
CA GLU A 521 25.67 0.75 0.88
C GLU A 521 25.67 2.24 0.46
N TRP A 522 26.80 2.94 0.62
CA TRP A 522 26.92 4.38 0.49
C TRP A 522 27.44 4.83 -0.89
N THR A 523 27.39 6.13 -1.10
CA THR A 523 27.89 6.79 -2.31
C THR A 523 29.29 7.36 -2.06
N ARG A 524 30.26 7.02 -2.92
CA ARG A 524 31.56 7.68 -3.00
C ARG A 524 31.48 8.83 -3.98
N LEU A 525 31.82 10.02 -3.52
CA LEU A 525 32.00 11.23 -4.33
C LEU A 525 33.47 11.40 -4.63
N THR A 526 33.87 11.44 -5.89
CA THR A 526 35.23 11.73 -6.35
C THR A 526 35.24 12.98 -7.20
N VAL A 527 36.14 13.91 -6.90
CA VAL A 527 36.23 15.22 -7.55
C VAL A 527 37.66 15.55 -7.99
N ALA A 528 37.80 16.24 -9.10
CA ALA A 528 39.11 16.62 -9.67
C ALA A 528 39.67 17.94 -9.07
N ARG A 529 38.85 18.75 -8.36
CA ARG A 529 39.24 20.06 -7.82
C ARG A 529 38.42 20.41 -6.60
N ALA A 530 38.89 21.40 -5.84
CA ALA A 530 38.10 22.01 -4.76
C ALA A 530 36.81 22.66 -5.32
N GLY A 531 35.72 22.63 -4.56
CA GLY A 531 34.44 23.20 -4.96
C GLY A 531 33.26 22.68 -4.17
N GLU A 532 32.09 23.17 -4.53
CA GLU A 532 30.80 22.66 -4.04
C GLU A 532 30.18 21.76 -5.11
N TYR A 533 29.71 20.61 -4.68
CA TYR A 533 29.13 19.58 -5.54
C TYR A 533 27.73 19.25 -5.04
N ARG A 534 26.75 19.39 -5.95
CA ARG A 534 25.35 19.07 -5.67
C ARG A 534 25.05 17.65 -6.09
N LEU A 535 24.67 16.81 -5.13
CA LEU A 535 24.11 15.49 -5.38
C LEU A 535 22.60 15.65 -5.55
N GLU A 536 22.08 15.16 -6.66
CA GLU A 536 20.65 15.17 -7.02
C GLU A 536 20.29 13.95 -7.84
N SER A 537 19.00 13.71 -8.12
CA SER A 537 18.55 12.53 -8.87
C SER A 537 17.46 12.85 -9.89
N PRO A 538 17.78 13.57 -10.96
CA PRO A 538 16.80 13.87 -12.01
C PRO A 538 16.34 12.60 -12.73
N TYR A 539 15.09 12.59 -13.25
CA TYR A 539 14.58 11.53 -14.13
C TYR A 539 15.30 11.54 -15.50
N ARG A 540 16.60 11.25 -15.47
CA ARG A 540 17.42 11.05 -16.67
C ARG A 540 17.99 9.64 -16.58
N LEU A 541 17.78 8.82 -17.62
CA LEU A 541 18.26 7.45 -17.65
C LEU A 541 19.70 7.35 -17.12
N PRO A 542 19.98 6.34 -16.26
CA PRO A 542 21.33 6.11 -15.79
C PRO A 542 22.28 6.01 -16.98
N ARG A 543 23.34 6.82 -16.99
CA ARG A 543 24.42 6.60 -17.96
C ARG A 543 25.20 5.37 -17.48
N SER A 544 25.64 4.51 -18.42
CA SER A 544 26.73 3.58 -18.15
C SER A 544 27.87 4.37 -17.52
N ALA A 545 28.51 3.82 -16.47
CA ALA A 545 29.58 4.50 -15.75
C ALA A 545 30.48 5.29 -16.70
N ASP A 546 30.62 6.58 -16.42
CA ASP A 546 31.42 7.47 -17.26
C ASP A 546 32.84 6.85 -17.37
N PRO A 547 33.40 6.63 -18.58
CA PRO A 547 34.71 5.98 -18.71
C PRO A 547 35.84 6.69 -17.97
N GLY A 548 35.62 7.99 -17.65
CA GLY A 548 36.53 8.80 -16.83
C GLY A 548 36.29 8.67 -15.32
N CYS A 549 35.27 7.95 -14.89
CA CYS A 549 35.02 7.51 -13.53
C CYS A 549 35.62 6.14 -13.26
#